data_55250ffee8bb1c08438dd973b6820402
#
_entry.id   55250ffee8bb1c08438dd973b6820402
#
_cell.length_a   1.000
_cell.length_b   1.000
_cell.length_c   1.000
_cell.angle_alpha   90.00
_cell.angle_beta   90.00
_cell.angle_gamma   90.00
#
_symmetry.space_group_name_H-M   'P 1'
#
loop_
_entity.id
_entity.type
_entity.pdbx_description
1 polymer ?
#
loop_
_entity_poly.entity_id
_entity_poly.type
_entity_poly.pdbx_seq_one_letter_code
_entity_poly.pdbx_strand_id
1 'polypeptide(L)'
;MTSKPLAEALEEAFRHCRDMDASLSERLGSLARAVRTLSPSFADAVDRLIARLQQSGAGESAPQIGEPLPPFHLPDEAGRMVSLDELRSNGPVAVTFHRGHWCPYCRLNTVALAQVQKEIEREGSQIVAIMPDRQQFAEEFKTESKARFPILTDMDNGYALSLNLLIWVGAEMERMISAAGWDIPSYQGNTSWMLPIPATFVGGTDGRVKARFVDPDYRKRMEIEGLIAALRSAH
;
A
#
# COMPACT_ATOMS: atom_id res chain seq x y z
N MET A 1 35.92 -3.68 -7.39
CA MET A 1 34.75 -4.21 -6.70
C MET A 1 33.54 -3.79 -7.54
N THR A 2 32.91 -4.71 -8.26
CA THR A 2 31.69 -4.42 -9.03
C THR A 2 30.58 -4.08 -8.03
N SER A 3 30.05 -2.86 -8.07
CA SER A 3 28.91 -2.48 -7.25
C SER A 3 27.72 -3.37 -7.62
N LYS A 4 27.05 -3.94 -6.62
CA LYS A 4 25.80 -4.68 -6.81
C LYS A 4 24.79 -3.79 -7.58
N PRO A 5 23.98 -4.37 -8.47
CA PRO A 5 22.85 -3.65 -9.06
C PRO A 5 21.96 -3.07 -7.92
N LEU A 6 21.45 -1.86 -8.12
CA LEU A 6 20.63 -1.17 -7.10
C LEU A 6 19.43 -2.02 -6.65
N ALA A 7 18.76 -2.69 -7.57
CA ALA A 7 17.63 -3.57 -7.26
C ALA A 7 17.99 -4.70 -6.29
N GLU A 8 19.16 -5.33 -6.48
CA GLU A 8 19.64 -6.40 -5.59
C GLU A 8 19.98 -5.87 -4.19
N ALA A 9 20.62 -4.71 -4.12
CA ALA A 9 20.94 -4.06 -2.85
C ALA A 9 19.67 -3.63 -2.08
N LEU A 10 18.66 -3.15 -2.80
CA LEU A 10 17.35 -2.81 -2.22
C LEU A 10 16.60 -4.05 -1.73
N GLU A 11 16.72 -5.19 -2.43
CA GLU A 11 16.11 -6.45 -1.98
C GLU A 11 16.79 -6.99 -0.71
N GLU A 12 18.09 -6.82 -0.56
CA GLU A 12 18.78 -7.15 0.70
C GLU A 12 18.33 -6.25 1.85
N ALA A 13 18.23 -4.94 1.60
CA ALA A 13 17.73 -3.99 2.58
C ALA A 13 16.29 -4.30 2.99
N PHE A 14 15.43 -4.65 2.04
CA PHE A 14 14.06 -5.10 2.32
C PHE A 14 14.06 -6.34 3.23
N ARG A 15 14.83 -7.39 2.88
CA ARG A 15 14.89 -8.62 3.69
C ARG A 15 15.37 -8.35 5.11
N HIS A 16 16.40 -7.51 5.26
CA HIS A 16 16.85 -7.08 6.57
C HIS A 16 15.73 -6.40 7.38
N CYS A 17 15.06 -5.40 6.79
CA CYS A 17 13.97 -4.67 7.46
C CYS A 17 12.75 -5.57 7.75
N ARG A 18 12.43 -6.52 6.87
CA ARG A 18 11.35 -7.50 7.08
C ARG A 18 11.59 -8.35 8.33
N ASP A 19 12.82 -8.75 8.55
CA ASP A 19 13.20 -9.70 9.61
C ASP A 19 13.59 -8.99 10.93
N MET A 20 13.52 -7.66 11.00
CA MET A 20 13.72 -6.89 12.22
C MET A 20 12.62 -7.18 13.25
N ASP A 21 13.01 -7.36 14.51
CA ASP A 21 12.09 -7.33 15.65
C ASP A 21 11.86 -5.87 16.07
N ALA A 22 10.97 -5.20 15.35
CA ALA A 22 10.73 -3.76 15.47
C ALA A 22 9.33 -3.39 14.95
N SER A 23 8.83 -2.23 15.35
CA SER A 23 7.57 -1.67 14.85
C SER A 23 7.59 -1.47 13.33
N LEU A 24 6.43 -1.35 12.71
CA LEU A 24 6.33 -1.09 11.28
C LEU A 24 7.03 0.21 10.90
N SER A 25 6.84 1.30 11.65
CA SER A 25 7.52 2.59 11.41
C SER A 25 9.03 2.47 11.49
N GLU A 26 9.58 1.73 12.43
CA GLU A 26 11.03 1.51 12.55
C GLU A 26 11.58 0.75 11.36
N ARG A 27 10.89 -0.32 10.90
CA ARG A 27 11.25 -1.08 9.69
C ARG A 27 11.23 -0.19 8.45
N LEU A 28 10.16 0.60 8.26
CA LEU A 28 10.02 1.53 7.13
C LEU A 28 11.09 2.64 7.18
N GLY A 29 11.36 3.19 8.36
CA GLY A 29 12.42 4.18 8.57
C GLY A 29 13.82 3.61 8.30
N SER A 30 14.09 2.36 8.68
CA SER A 30 15.34 1.67 8.37
C SER A 30 15.51 1.48 6.86
N LEU A 31 14.45 1.06 6.16
CA LEU A 31 14.45 0.95 4.70
C LEU A 31 14.71 2.30 4.02
N ALA A 32 14.08 3.38 4.50
CA ALA A 32 14.28 4.73 3.95
C ALA A 32 15.75 5.19 4.10
N ARG A 33 16.38 4.90 5.24
CA ARG A 33 17.83 5.17 5.45
C ARG A 33 18.70 4.34 4.51
N ALA A 34 18.38 3.06 4.33
CA ALA A 34 19.09 2.19 3.39
C ALA A 34 18.98 2.72 1.94
N VAL A 35 17.78 3.09 1.49
CA VAL A 35 17.58 3.72 0.17
C VAL A 35 18.41 4.99 0.03
N ARG A 36 18.43 5.85 1.05
CA ARG A 36 19.24 7.09 1.07
C ARG A 36 20.74 6.80 0.93
N THR A 37 21.22 5.75 1.57
CA THR A 37 22.63 5.34 1.51
C THR A 37 22.98 4.73 0.16
N LEU A 38 22.11 3.89 -0.39
CA LEU A 38 22.35 3.17 -1.65
C LEU A 38 22.19 4.06 -2.88
N SER A 39 21.27 4.99 -2.85
CA SER A 39 21.00 5.92 -3.95
C SER A 39 20.53 7.28 -3.42
N PRO A 40 21.44 8.18 -3.04
CA PRO A 40 21.09 9.53 -2.59
C PRO A 40 20.23 10.28 -3.61
N SER A 41 20.53 10.17 -4.90
CA SER A 41 19.80 10.83 -5.97
C SER A 41 18.35 10.35 -6.09
N PHE A 42 18.11 9.04 -5.91
CA PHE A 42 16.75 8.48 -5.86
C PHE A 42 16.00 9.02 -4.63
N ALA A 43 16.64 9.02 -3.48
CA ALA A 43 16.04 9.52 -2.25
C ALA A 43 15.72 11.03 -2.33
N ASP A 44 16.57 11.84 -2.98
CA ASP A 44 16.30 13.26 -3.24
C ASP A 44 15.10 13.48 -4.18
N ALA A 45 14.99 12.66 -5.24
CA ALA A 45 13.83 12.69 -6.14
C ALA A 45 12.54 12.32 -5.41
N VAL A 46 12.59 11.34 -4.51
CA VAL A 46 11.47 10.96 -3.63
C VAL A 46 11.06 12.12 -2.73
N ASP A 47 12.03 12.80 -2.10
CA ASP A 47 11.72 13.93 -1.21
C ASP A 47 11.08 15.10 -1.98
N ARG A 48 11.54 15.37 -3.23
CA ARG A 48 10.90 16.37 -4.10
C ARG A 48 9.47 15.97 -4.49
N LEU A 49 9.25 14.69 -4.82
CA LEU A 49 7.89 14.20 -5.10
C LEU A 49 6.98 14.42 -3.88
N ILE A 50 7.42 14.00 -2.70
CA ILE A 50 6.64 14.14 -1.46
C ILE A 50 6.34 15.61 -1.17
N ALA A 51 7.33 16.50 -1.27
CA ALA A 51 7.14 17.93 -1.06
C ALA A 51 6.10 18.51 -2.04
N ARG A 52 6.14 18.14 -3.32
CA ARG A 52 5.15 18.54 -4.32
C ARG A 52 3.74 18.06 -3.94
N LEU A 53 3.60 16.80 -3.54
CA LEU A 53 2.31 16.22 -3.16
C LEU A 53 1.73 16.88 -1.91
N GLN A 54 2.56 17.16 -0.90
CA GLN A 54 2.16 17.87 0.31
C GLN A 54 1.71 19.31 -0.01
N GLN A 55 2.45 20.03 -0.85
CA GLN A 55 2.09 21.39 -1.27
C GLN A 55 0.77 21.44 -2.06
N SER A 56 0.43 20.37 -2.78
CA SER A 56 -0.84 20.28 -3.52
C SER A 56 -2.02 19.76 -2.69
N GLY A 57 -1.83 19.43 -1.41
CA GLY A 57 -2.86 18.83 -0.56
C GLY A 57 -3.28 17.43 -1.01
N ALA A 58 -2.37 16.68 -1.66
CA ALA A 58 -2.70 15.35 -2.17
C ALA A 58 -3.16 14.41 -1.04
N GLY A 59 -4.32 13.78 -1.21
CA GLY A 59 -4.93 12.89 -0.22
C GLY A 59 -5.79 13.58 0.84
N GLU A 60 -5.81 14.91 0.91
CA GLU A 60 -6.65 15.65 1.89
C GLU A 60 -8.14 15.43 1.65
N SER A 61 -8.56 15.36 0.37
CA SER A 61 -9.94 15.12 -0.05
C SER A 61 -10.37 13.65 -0.03
N ALA A 62 -9.51 12.73 0.45
CA ALA A 62 -9.90 11.34 0.63
C ALA A 62 -10.95 11.22 1.75
N PRO A 63 -11.79 10.16 1.77
CA PRO A 63 -12.88 10.00 2.73
C PRO A 63 -12.46 10.26 4.17
N GLN A 64 -13.24 11.07 4.91
CA GLN A 64 -12.98 11.46 6.28
C GLN A 64 -13.67 10.50 7.27
N ILE A 65 -13.23 10.53 8.54
CA ILE A 65 -13.90 9.77 9.61
C ILE A 65 -15.37 10.19 9.69
N GLY A 66 -16.27 9.22 9.73
CA GLY A 66 -17.71 9.41 9.72
C GLY A 66 -18.34 9.50 8.33
N GLU A 67 -17.57 9.72 7.27
CA GLU A 67 -18.07 9.69 5.90
C GLU A 67 -18.28 8.24 5.41
N PRO A 68 -19.17 8.04 4.43
CA PRO A 68 -19.29 6.74 3.77
C PRO A 68 -17.96 6.34 3.12
N LEU A 69 -17.54 5.09 3.28
CA LEU A 69 -16.50 4.52 2.46
C LEU A 69 -17.15 4.08 1.13
N PRO A 70 -16.78 4.69 -0.01
CA PRO A 70 -17.39 4.33 -1.29
C PRO A 70 -17.29 2.84 -1.58
N PRO A 71 -18.35 2.21 -2.17
CA PRO A 71 -18.33 0.80 -2.46
C PRO A 71 -17.35 0.47 -3.58
N PHE A 72 -16.81 -0.74 -3.56
CA PHE A 72 -16.05 -1.32 -4.66
C PHE A 72 -16.55 -2.71 -5.00
N HIS A 73 -16.24 -3.14 -6.22
CA HIS A 73 -16.41 -4.51 -6.70
C HIS A 73 -15.23 -4.82 -7.61
N LEU A 74 -14.18 -5.43 -7.05
CA LEU A 74 -12.87 -5.61 -7.67
C LEU A 74 -12.47 -7.08 -7.68
N PRO A 75 -11.74 -7.56 -8.70
CA PRO A 75 -11.25 -8.93 -8.74
C PRO A 75 -10.09 -9.12 -7.75
N ASP A 76 -10.09 -10.25 -7.04
CA ASP A 76 -8.97 -10.71 -6.24
C ASP A 76 -7.86 -11.35 -7.11
N GLU A 77 -6.79 -11.81 -6.48
CA GLU A 77 -5.67 -12.48 -7.13
C GLU A 77 -6.05 -13.77 -7.88
N ALA A 78 -7.20 -14.38 -7.54
CA ALA A 78 -7.76 -15.55 -8.22
C ALA A 78 -8.83 -15.20 -9.27
N GLY A 79 -9.11 -13.91 -9.49
CA GLY A 79 -10.12 -13.40 -10.42
C GLY A 79 -11.56 -13.45 -9.88
N ARG A 80 -11.74 -13.73 -8.59
CA ARG A 80 -13.08 -13.71 -7.98
C ARG A 80 -13.42 -12.26 -7.62
N MET A 81 -14.64 -11.86 -7.93
CA MET A 81 -15.12 -10.52 -7.59
C MET A 81 -15.38 -10.43 -6.09
N VAL A 82 -14.81 -9.42 -5.46
CA VAL A 82 -14.96 -9.11 -4.02
C VAL A 82 -15.55 -7.73 -3.89
N SER A 83 -16.60 -7.59 -3.10
CA SER A 83 -17.25 -6.31 -2.82
C SER A 83 -17.03 -5.85 -1.38
N LEU A 84 -17.03 -4.53 -1.17
CA LEU A 84 -16.97 -3.95 0.17
C LEU A 84 -18.16 -4.39 1.02
N ASP A 85 -19.36 -4.49 0.42
CA ASP A 85 -20.59 -4.90 1.11
C ASP A 85 -20.49 -6.34 1.63
N GLU A 86 -19.93 -7.25 0.83
CA GLU A 86 -19.69 -8.62 1.24
C GLU A 86 -18.69 -8.70 2.41
N LEU A 87 -17.60 -7.96 2.33
CA LEU A 87 -16.61 -7.93 3.40
C LEU A 87 -17.22 -7.40 4.71
N ARG A 88 -17.88 -6.25 4.67
CA ARG A 88 -18.45 -5.61 5.88
C ARG A 88 -19.63 -6.37 6.48
N SER A 89 -20.29 -7.26 5.72
CA SER A 89 -21.32 -8.13 6.27
C SER A 89 -20.80 -9.14 7.29
N ASN A 90 -19.49 -9.38 7.25
CA ASN A 90 -18.79 -10.28 8.18
C ASN A 90 -18.02 -9.51 9.28
N GLY A 91 -18.17 -8.20 9.39
CA GLY A 91 -17.54 -7.35 10.41
C GLY A 91 -16.79 -6.15 9.85
N PRO A 92 -16.14 -5.37 10.70
CA PRO A 92 -15.30 -4.25 10.27
C PRO A 92 -14.18 -4.69 9.32
N VAL A 93 -13.82 -3.81 8.39
CA VAL A 93 -12.82 -4.12 7.36
C VAL A 93 -11.74 -3.05 7.30
N ALA A 94 -10.47 -3.47 7.32
CA ALA A 94 -9.33 -2.64 6.98
C ALA A 94 -9.09 -2.71 5.46
N VAL A 95 -9.29 -1.60 4.77
CA VAL A 95 -9.01 -1.45 3.33
C VAL A 95 -7.69 -0.73 3.16
N THR A 96 -6.67 -1.41 2.62
CA THR A 96 -5.31 -0.86 2.49
C THR A 96 -4.94 -0.68 1.03
N PHE A 97 -4.44 0.51 0.66
CA PHE A 97 -3.98 0.82 -0.69
C PHE A 97 -2.47 0.71 -0.80
N HIS A 98 -2.01 0.05 -1.86
CA HIS A 98 -0.62 -0.18 -2.17
C HIS A 98 -0.26 0.34 -3.57
N ARG A 99 0.98 0.80 -3.75
CA ARG A 99 1.50 1.27 -5.03
C ARG A 99 1.77 0.13 -6.03
N GLY A 100 1.96 -1.08 -5.52
CA GLY A 100 2.23 -2.28 -6.29
C GLY A 100 3.16 -3.25 -5.57
N HIS A 101 3.26 -4.49 -6.09
CA HIS A 101 4.10 -5.58 -5.58
C HIS A 101 5.59 -5.23 -5.57
N TRP A 102 6.03 -4.43 -6.52
CA TRP A 102 7.41 -3.98 -6.70
C TRP A 102 7.90 -3.04 -5.60
N CYS A 103 6.97 -2.38 -4.88
CA CYS A 103 7.29 -1.35 -3.89
C CYS A 103 7.70 -1.95 -2.54
N PRO A 104 8.95 -1.81 -2.09
CA PRO A 104 9.41 -2.48 -0.87
C PRO A 104 8.71 -1.99 0.40
N TYR A 105 8.27 -0.73 0.46
CA TYR A 105 7.45 -0.22 1.57
C TYR A 105 6.07 -0.87 1.63
N CYS A 106 5.47 -1.15 0.46
CA CYS A 106 4.20 -1.86 0.39
C CYS A 106 4.36 -3.32 0.83
N ARG A 107 5.45 -3.96 0.40
CA ARG A 107 5.80 -5.33 0.82
C ARG A 107 5.98 -5.43 2.34
N LEU A 108 6.70 -4.48 2.98
CA LEU A 108 6.84 -4.44 4.44
C LEU A 108 5.50 -4.30 5.15
N ASN A 109 4.63 -3.40 4.67
CA ASN A 109 3.30 -3.21 5.24
C ASN A 109 2.45 -4.50 5.13
N THR A 110 2.43 -5.13 3.96
CA THR A 110 1.64 -6.35 3.75
C THR A 110 2.15 -7.51 4.60
N VAL A 111 3.48 -7.65 4.76
CA VAL A 111 4.06 -8.65 5.68
C VAL A 111 3.64 -8.38 7.12
N ALA A 112 3.66 -7.13 7.58
CA ALA A 112 3.23 -6.77 8.94
C ALA A 112 1.73 -7.08 9.15
N LEU A 113 0.88 -6.78 8.19
CA LEU A 113 -0.54 -7.14 8.21
C LEU A 113 -0.75 -8.65 8.24
N ALA A 114 0.01 -9.41 7.45
CA ALA A 114 -0.05 -10.87 7.42
C ALA A 114 0.36 -11.52 8.75
N GLN A 115 1.25 -10.89 9.52
CA GLN A 115 1.66 -11.36 10.84
C GLN A 115 0.52 -11.31 11.85
N VAL A 116 -0.38 -10.32 11.75
CA VAL A 116 -1.50 -10.11 12.69
C VAL A 116 -2.87 -10.53 12.14
N GLN A 117 -2.97 -10.96 10.89
CA GLN A 117 -4.25 -11.28 10.24
C GLN A 117 -5.10 -12.29 11.03
N LYS A 118 -4.47 -13.31 11.67
CA LYS A 118 -5.21 -14.30 12.47
C LYS A 118 -5.83 -13.70 13.74
N GLU A 119 -5.20 -12.68 14.32
CA GLU A 119 -5.74 -11.95 15.46
C GLU A 119 -6.96 -11.16 15.02
N ILE A 120 -6.84 -10.40 13.93
CA ILE A 120 -7.92 -9.60 13.34
C ILE A 120 -9.11 -10.49 12.94
N GLU A 121 -8.87 -11.64 12.30
CA GLU A 121 -9.90 -12.61 11.92
C GLU A 121 -10.64 -13.17 13.14
N ARG A 122 -9.92 -13.51 14.23
CA ARG A 122 -10.54 -14.03 15.47
C ARG A 122 -11.42 -12.99 16.17
N GLU A 123 -11.14 -11.73 15.97
CA GLU A 123 -11.94 -10.60 16.49
C GLU A 123 -13.11 -10.22 15.58
N GLY A 124 -13.39 -11.04 14.53
CA GLY A 124 -14.50 -10.82 13.61
C GLY A 124 -14.29 -9.67 12.65
N SER A 125 -13.05 -9.23 12.44
CA SER A 125 -12.69 -8.18 11.49
C SER A 125 -11.90 -8.75 10.31
N GLN A 126 -11.79 -7.98 9.23
CA GLN A 126 -11.15 -8.42 8.00
C GLN A 126 -10.13 -7.39 7.48
N ILE A 127 -9.24 -7.88 6.62
CA ILE A 127 -8.28 -7.05 5.87
C ILE A 127 -8.52 -7.30 4.38
N VAL A 128 -8.40 -6.27 3.58
CA VAL A 128 -8.28 -6.34 2.12
C VAL A 128 -7.21 -5.36 1.66
N ALA A 129 -6.36 -5.80 0.74
CA ALA A 129 -5.39 -4.94 0.09
C ALA A 129 -5.83 -4.63 -1.35
N ILE A 130 -5.58 -3.42 -1.80
CA ILE A 130 -5.94 -2.95 -3.15
C ILE A 130 -4.69 -2.35 -3.80
N MET A 131 -4.40 -2.73 -5.04
CA MET A 131 -3.29 -2.20 -5.81
C MET A 131 -3.59 -2.18 -7.31
N PRO A 132 -2.91 -1.36 -8.12
CA PRO A 132 -3.21 -1.24 -9.54
C PRO A 132 -2.60 -2.34 -10.41
N ASP A 133 -1.74 -3.18 -9.86
CA ASP A 133 -1.05 -4.21 -10.62
C ASP A 133 -2.00 -5.29 -11.13
N ARG A 134 -1.65 -5.84 -12.29
CA ARG A 134 -2.39 -6.96 -12.88
C ARG A 134 -2.39 -8.18 -11.95
N GLN A 135 -3.40 -9.00 -12.10
CA GLN A 135 -3.73 -10.14 -11.24
C GLN A 135 -2.55 -11.07 -10.95
N GLN A 136 -1.70 -11.37 -11.94
CA GLN A 136 -0.53 -12.21 -11.75
C GLN A 136 0.44 -11.67 -10.70
N PHE A 137 0.60 -10.35 -10.63
CA PHE A 137 1.45 -9.68 -9.64
C PHE A 137 0.77 -9.59 -8.27
N ALA A 138 -0.56 -9.58 -8.23
CA ALA A 138 -1.33 -9.69 -6.99
C ALA A 138 -1.13 -11.07 -6.34
N GLU A 139 -1.11 -12.13 -7.13
CA GLU A 139 -0.84 -13.49 -6.67
C GLU A 139 0.60 -13.64 -6.14
N GLU A 140 1.58 -13.11 -6.86
CA GLU A 140 2.97 -13.04 -6.42
C GLU A 140 3.10 -12.33 -5.07
N PHE A 141 2.52 -11.13 -4.97
CA PHE A 141 2.55 -10.30 -3.77
C PHE A 141 1.92 -10.99 -2.56
N LYS A 142 0.78 -11.67 -2.76
CA LYS A 142 0.12 -12.47 -1.73
C LYS A 142 1.00 -13.60 -1.24
N THR A 143 1.61 -14.34 -2.17
CA THR A 143 2.46 -15.49 -1.86
C THR A 143 3.71 -15.07 -1.09
N GLU A 144 4.41 -14.04 -1.55
CA GLU A 144 5.63 -13.55 -0.92
C GLU A 144 5.39 -12.98 0.49
N SER A 145 4.29 -12.27 0.68
CA SER A 145 3.92 -11.68 1.97
C SER A 145 3.30 -12.67 2.93
N LYS A 146 2.92 -13.87 2.47
CA LYS A 146 2.15 -14.89 3.22
C LYS A 146 0.78 -14.35 3.68
N ALA A 147 0.23 -13.38 2.95
CA ALA A 147 -1.09 -12.85 3.21
C ALA A 147 -2.17 -13.89 2.90
N ARG A 148 -3.17 -14.01 3.78
CA ARG A 148 -4.35 -14.87 3.57
C ARG A 148 -5.57 -14.06 3.18
N PHE A 149 -5.54 -12.76 3.44
CA PHE A 149 -6.58 -11.83 3.01
C PHE A 149 -6.51 -11.56 1.50
N PRO A 150 -7.62 -11.14 0.87
CA PRO A 150 -7.66 -10.84 -0.56
C PRO A 150 -6.74 -9.68 -0.94
N ILE A 151 -6.10 -9.79 -2.11
CA ILE A 151 -5.37 -8.69 -2.75
C ILE A 151 -6.08 -8.38 -4.06
N LEU A 152 -6.72 -7.22 -4.11
CA LEU A 152 -7.57 -6.81 -5.22
C LEU A 152 -6.80 -5.99 -6.25
N THR A 153 -7.11 -6.21 -7.51
CA THR A 153 -6.62 -5.41 -8.63
C THR A 153 -7.60 -4.26 -8.91
N ASP A 154 -7.13 -3.03 -8.70
CA ASP A 154 -7.81 -1.80 -9.12
C ASP A 154 -7.32 -1.38 -10.50
N MET A 155 -7.91 -1.97 -11.55
CA MET A 155 -7.51 -1.69 -12.94
C MET A 155 -7.60 -0.19 -13.22
N ASP A 156 -6.51 0.33 -13.81
CA ASP A 156 -6.36 1.76 -14.15
C ASP A 156 -6.54 2.72 -12.95
N ASN A 157 -6.42 2.21 -11.71
CA ASN A 157 -6.61 2.98 -10.48
C ASN A 157 -8.01 3.63 -10.36
N GLY A 158 -9.05 3.03 -10.92
CA GLY A 158 -10.39 3.61 -10.96
C GLY A 158 -10.98 3.85 -9.58
N TYR A 159 -10.80 2.90 -8.67
CA TYR A 159 -11.27 3.06 -7.29
C TYR A 159 -10.42 4.05 -6.50
N ALA A 160 -9.09 3.99 -6.62
CA ALA A 160 -8.19 4.96 -6.00
C ALA A 160 -8.49 6.39 -6.47
N LEU A 161 -8.82 6.59 -7.76
CA LEU A 161 -9.26 7.88 -8.31
C LEU A 161 -10.55 8.37 -7.63
N SER A 162 -11.53 7.50 -7.46
CA SER A 162 -12.82 7.86 -6.82
C SER A 162 -12.66 8.30 -5.35
N LEU A 163 -11.57 7.87 -4.70
CA LEU A 163 -11.22 8.25 -3.32
C LEU A 163 -10.24 9.44 -3.23
N ASN A 164 -9.92 10.11 -4.34
CA ASN A 164 -8.92 11.17 -4.40
C ASN A 164 -7.53 10.74 -3.89
N LEU A 165 -7.15 9.49 -4.14
CA LEU A 165 -5.85 8.93 -3.77
C LEU A 165 -4.87 8.89 -4.95
N LEU A 166 -5.31 9.14 -6.18
CA LEU A 166 -4.50 8.95 -7.37
C LEU A 166 -3.55 10.12 -7.61
N ILE A 167 -2.27 9.82 -7.82
CA ILE A 167 -1.24 10.81 -8.13
C ILE A 167 -0.42 10.40 -9.35
N TRP A 168 0.04 11.39 -10.12
CA TRP A 168 1.09 11.17 -11.11
C TRP A 168 2.47 11.31 -10.46
N VAL A 169 3.33 10.31 -10.67
CA VAL A 169 4.66 10.30 -10.05
C VAL A 169 5.59 11.39 -10.59
N GLY A 170 5.37 11.84 -11.83
CA GLY A 170 6.19 12.85 -12.49
C GLY A 170 7.36 12.26 -13.28
N ALA A 171 7.76 12.95 -14.36
CA ALA A 171 8.78 12.48 -15.30
C ALA A 171 10.15 12.17 -14.65
N GLU A 172 10.51 12.85 -13.57
CA GLU A 172 11.72 12.53 -12.82
C GLU A 172 11.64 11.15 -12.18
N MET A 173 10.54 10.87 -11.45
CA MET A 173 10.36 9.58 -10.80
C MET A 173 10.14 8.44 -11.79
N GLU A 174 9.50 8.69 -12.94
CA GLU A 174 9.41 7.72 -14.04
C GLU A 174 10.79 7.23 -14.44
N ARG A 175 11.70 8.16 -14.72
CA ARG A 175 13.10 7.82 -15.10
C ARG A 175 13.82 7.09 -13.97
N MET A 176 13.67 7.53 -12.75
CA MET A 176 14.37 6.95 -11.58
C MET A 176 13.86 5.53 -11.26
N ILE A 177 12.55 5.30 -11.34
CA ILE A 177 11.93 4.00 -11.12
C ILE A 177 12.35 3.03 -12.23
N SER A 178 12.28 3.46 -13.50
CA SER A 178 12.72 2.65 -14.65
C SER A 178 14.21 2.31 -14.59
N ALA A 179 15.05 3.28 -14.20
CA ALA A 179 16.50 3.06 -14.05
C ALA A 179 16.82 2.10 -12.87
N ALA A 180 15.96 2.02 -11.86
CA ALA A 180 16.06 1.05 -10.78
C ALA A 180 15.61 -0.37 -11.19
N GLY A 181 15.07 -0.55 -12.41
CA GLY A 181 14.68 -1.84 -12.97
C GLY A 181 13.21 -2.20 -12.78
N TRP A 182 12.36 -1.26 -12.35
CA TRP A 182 10.91 -1.48 -12.21
C TRP A 182 10.15 -1.00 -13.46
N ASP A 183 9.32 -1.88 -14.01
CA ASP A 183 8.50 -1.64 -15.21
C ASP A 183 7.02 -1.45 -14.84
N ILE A 184 6.69 -0.26 -14.28
CA ILE A 184 5.33 0.06 -13.84
C ILE A 184 4.29 -0.10 -14.96
N PRO A 185 4.55 0.35 -16.21
CA PRO A 185 3.66 0.12 -17.33
C PRO A 185 3.31 -1.36 -17.53
N SER A 186 4.30 -2.24 -17.48
CA SER A 186 4.09 -3.68 -17.59
C SER A 186 3.29 -4.25 -16.40
N TYR A 187 3.54 -3.77 -15.19
CA TYR A 187 2.86 -4.24 -13.98
C TYR A 187 1.39 -3.86 -13.99
N GLN A 188 1.05 -2.64 -14.37
CA GLN A 188 -0.32 -2.14 -14.41
C GLN A 188 -1.04 -2.47 -15.73
N GLY A 189 -0.31 -2.73 -16.81
CA GLY A 189 -0.88 -2.94 -18.15
C GLY A 189 -1.31 -1.65 -18.83
N ASN A 190 -0.78 -0.50 -18.40
CA ASN A 190 -1.02 0.83 -19.00
C ASN A 190 0.25 1.69 -18.90
N THR A 191 0.26 2.86 -19.55
CA THR A 191 1.42 3.76 -19.60
C THR A 191 1.22 5.05 -18.79
N SER A 192 0.27 5.09 -17.87
CA SER A 192 -0.14 6.33 -17.22
C SER A 192 0.84 6.85 -16.16
N TRP A 193 1.68 5.99 -15.57
CA TRP A 193 2.53 6.31 -14.42
C TRP A 193 1.77 6.93 -13.24
N MET A 194 0.49 6.56 -13.14
CA MET A 194 -0.38 6.94 -12.03
C MET A 194 -0.30 5.89 -10.93
N LEU A 195 -0.17 6.32 -9.68
CA LEU A 195 -0.09 5.44 -8.52
C LEU A 195 -1.02 5.94 -7.42
N PRO A 196 -1.60 5.05 -6.61
CA PRO A 196 -2.34 5.48 -5.44
C PRO A 196 -1.38 5.98 -4.34
N ILE A 197 -1.81 7.00 -3.60
CA ILE A 197 -1.25 7.30 -2.28
C ILE A 197 -1.53 6.08 -1.40
N PRO A 198 -0.52 5.47 -0.75
CA PRO A 198 -0.78 4.42 0.20
C PRO A 198 -1.65 4.93 1.34
N ALA A 199 -2.75 4.25 1.57
CA ALA A 199 -3.75 4.63 2.54
C ALA A 199 -4.29 3.41 3.29
N THR A 200 -4.84 3.63 4.47
CA THR A 200 -5.61 2.62 5.20
C THR A 200 -6.88 3.27 5.69
N PHE A 201 -8.02 2.63 5.39
CA PHE A 201 -9.32 3.00 5.95
C PHE A 201 -9.86 1.83 6.75
N VAL A 202 -10.37 2.10 7.93
CA VAL A 202 -11.16 1.13 8.70
C VAL A 202 -12.63 1.46 8.46
N GLY A 203 -13.33 0.59 7.75
CA GLY A 203 -14.77 0.66 7.52
C GLY A 203 -15.52 -0.11 8.59
N GLY A 204 -16.50 0.53 9.22
CA GLY A 204 -17.43 -0.14 10.13
C GLY A 204 -18.52 -0.91 9.39
N THR A 205 -19.26 -1.75 10.09
CA THR A 205 -20.42 -2.50 9.56
C THR A 205 -21.51 -1.57 9.02
N ASP A 206 -21.57 -0.31 9.50
CA ASP A 206 -22.47 0.74 9.03
C ASP A 206 -22.00 1.39 7.71
N GLY A 207 -20.87 0.94 7.13
CA GLY A 207 -20.31 1.46 5.88
C GLY A 207 -19.57 2.78 6.00
N ARG A 208 -19.34 3.27 7.23
CA ARG A 208 -18.64 4.54 7.46
C ARG A 208 -17.18 4.32 7.85
N VAL A 209 -16.34 5.28 7.50
CA VAL A 209 -14.94 5.33 7.92
C VAL A 209 -14.87 5.56 9.43
N LYS A 210 -14.27 4.64 10.16
CA LYS A 210 -14.05 4.72 11.63
C LYS A 210 -12.65 5.20 11.98
N ALA A 211 -11.67 4.86 11.14
CA ALA A 211 -10.31 5.37 11.23
C ALA A 211 -9.70 5.48 9.83
N ARG A 212 -8.75 6.36 9.67
CA ARG A 212 -8.02 6.51 8.40
C ARG A 212 -6.56 6.85 8.64
N PHE A 213 -5.72 6.43 7.71
CA PHE A 213 -4.35 6.91 7.54
C PHE A 213 -4.15 7.20 6.06
N VAL A 214 -3.90 8.45 5.72
CA VAL A 214 -3.58 8.89 4.35
C VAL A 214 -2.43 9.88 4.45
N ASP A 215 -1.27 9.54 3.88
CA ASP A 215 -0.10 10.42 3.88
C ASP A 215 0.58 10.33 2.51
N PRO A 216 0.79 11.46 1.80
CA PRO A 216 1.48 11.46 0.52
C PRO A 216 2.94 11.01 0.62
N ASP A 217 3.55 10.99 1.82
CA ASP A 217 4.80 10.30 2.06
C ASP A 217 4.58 8.78 2.08
N TYR A 218 4.73 8.17 0.91
CA TYR A 218 4.48 6.75 0.70
C TYR A 218 5.39 5.81 1.52
N ARG A 219 6.35 6.34 2.27
CA ARG A 219 7.21 5.59 3.20
C ARG A 219 6.54 5.35 4.55
N LYS A 220 5.44 6.04 4.84
CA LYS A 220 4.69 5.95 6.10
C LYS A 220 3.46 5.04 5.97
N ARG A 221 3.05 4.45 7.08
CA ARG A 221 1.84 3.60 7.19
C ARG A 221 1.16 3.80 8.55
N MET A 222 -0.10 3.36 8.63
CA MET A 222 -0.77 3.17 9.92
C MET A 222 -0.04 2.09 10.71
N GLU A 223 0.26 2.37 11.99
CA GLU A 223 0.84 1.38 12.89
C GLU A 223 -0.12 0.21 13.13
N ILE A 224 0.44 -0.99 13.29
CA ILE A 224 -0.34 -2.23 13.44
C ILE A 224 -1.22 -2.19 14.68
N GLU A 225 -0.69 -1.72 15.82
CA GLU A 225 -1.44 -1.58 17.06
C GLU A 225 -2.60 -0.58 16.91
N GLY A 226 -2.36 0.52 16.21
CA GLY A 226 -3.38 1.52 15.89
C GLY A 226 -4.49 0.95 14.99
N LEU A 227 -4.12 0.13 14.01
CA LEU A 227 -5.07 -0.56 13.14
C LEU A 227 -5.95 -1.54 13.92
N ILE A 228 -5.35 -2.39 14.77
CA ILE A 228 -6.08 -3.35 15.59
C ILE A 228 -7.04 -2.63 16.55
N ALA A 229 -6.57 -1.57 17.23
CA ALA A 229 -7.41 -0.77 18.11
C ALA A 229 -8.59 -0.12 17.37
N ALA A 230 -8.36 0.39 16.14
CA ALA A 230 -9.39 0.96 15.30
C ALA A 230 -10.44 -0.08 14.85
N LEU A 231 -10.00 -1.28 14.46
CA LEU A 231 -10.91 -2.38 14.10
C LEU A 231 -11.78 -2.82 15.29
N ARG A 232 -11.20 -2.94 16.49
CA ARG A 232 -11.96 -3.27 17.71
C ARG A 232 -13.05 -2.25 18.03
N SER A 233 -12.79 -0.97 17.78
CA SER A 233 -13.75 0.10 18.04
C SER A 233 -14.76 0.32 16.92
N ALA A 234 -14.66 -0.39 15.82
CA ALA A 234 -15.49 -0.24 14.62
C ALA A 234 -16.69 -1.21 14.56
N HIS A 235 -16.86 -2.08 15.54
CA HIS A 235 -17.99 -3.01 15.68
C HIS A 235 -19.30 -2.34 16.03
#